data_b53f19863457dcda365defa5c4ed9491
#
_entry.id   b53f19863457dcda365defa5c4ed9491
#
_cell.length_a   1.000
_cell.length_b   1.000
_cell.length_c   1.000
_cell.angle_alpha   90.00
_cell.angle_beta   90.00
_cell.angle_gamma   90.00
#
_symmetry.space_group_name_H-M   'P 1'
#
loop_
_entity.id
_entity.type
_entity.pdbx_description
1 polymer ?
#
loop_
_entity_poly.entity_id
_entity_poly.type
_entity_poly.pdbx_seq_one_letter_code
_entity_poly.pdbx_strand_id
1 'polypeptide(L)' 'MSVKDAVSARIREMCAEKSIKLNELANISGVTPSTVYSMMDARRRDVSVITVKKLCDGLQISLGEFFSCDLFDSLEQEIE' A
#
# COMPACT_ATOMS: atom_id res chain seq x y z
N MET A 1 9.03 6.36 10.85
CA MET A 1 8.23 5.51 9.95
C MET A 1 8.99 5.30 8.65
N SER A 2 9.10 4.07 8.19
CA SER A 2 9.76 3.76 6.92
C SER A 2 8.79 3.95 5.75
N VAL A 3 9.32 3.96 4.52
CA VAL A 3 8.47 4.04 3.32
C VAL A 3 7.49 2.85 3.31
N LYS A 4 7.96 1.67 3.68
CA LYS A 4 7.11 0.47 3.72
C LYS A 4 5.98 0.63 4.74
N ASP A 5 6.26 1.22 5.89
CA ASP A 5 5.21 1.48 6.90
C ASP A 5 4.18 2.47 6.37
N ALA A 6 4.63 3.49 5.66
CA ALA A 6 3.73 4.48 5.06
C ALA A 6 2.85 3.85 3.98
N VAL A 7 3.41 2.95 3.16
CA VAL A 7 2.64 2.22 2.15
C VAL A 7 1.55 1.38 2.82
N SER A 8 1.91 0.66 3.88
CA SER A 8 0.97 -0.17 4.64
C SER A 8 -0.15 0.69 5.22
N ALA A 9 0.19 1.81 5.84
CA ALA A 9 -0.80 2.72 6.42
C ALA A 9 -1.73 3.29 5.34
N ARG A 10 -1.17 3.64 4.18
CA ARG A 10 -1.96 4.20 3.07
C ARG A 10 -2.96 3.18 2.53
N ILE A 11 -2.53 1.91 2.40
CA ILE A 11 -3.43 0.84 1.95
C ILE A 11 -4.59 0.69 2.91
N ARG A 12 -4.31 0.68 4.22
CA ARG A 12 -5.38 0.57 5.23
C ARG A 12 -6.33 1.75 5.18
N GLU A 13 -5.80 2.95 4.98
CA GLU A 13 -6.59 4.18 4.86
C GLU A 13 -7.52 4.10 3.65
N MET A 14 -7.00 3.67 2.51
CA MET A 14 -7.79 3.54 1.29
C MET A 14 -8.88 2.47 1.42
N CYS A 15 -8.56 1.36 2.05
CA CYS A 15 -9.56 0.31 2.30
C CYS A 15 -10.67 0.82 3.21
N ALA A 16 -10.31 1.59 4.24
CA ALA A 16 -11.30 2.16 5.16
C ALA A 16 -12.22 3.15 4.43
N GLU A 17 -11.65 4.00 3.59
CA GLU A 17 -12.43 4.97 2.82
C GLU A 17 -13.43 4.30 1.90
N LYS A 18 -13.05 3.16 1.30
CA LYS A 18 -13.89 2.44 0.35
C LYS A 18 -14.73 1.34 1.02
N SER A 19 -14.59 1.18 2.33
CA SER A 19 -15.32 0.17 3.11
C SER A 19 -15.09 -1.24 2.58
N ILE A 20 -13.85 -1.57 2.20
CA ILE A 20 -13.48 -2.91 1.74
C ILE A 20 -12.42 -3.49 2.66
N LYS A 21 -12.35 -4.82 2.67
CA LYS A 21 -11.35 -5.54 3.45
C LYS A 21 -10.11 -5.79 2.60
N LEU A 22 -8.98 -6.08 3.26
CA LEU A 22 -7.73 -6.37 2.56
C LEU A 22 -7.87 -7.56 1.60
N ASN A 23 -8.62 -8.59 1.97
CA ASN A 23 -8.87 -9.73 1.09
C ASN A 23 -9.60 -9.32 -0.18
N GLU A 24 -10.59 -8.45 -0.04
CA GLU A 24 -11.32 -7.94 -1.20
C GLU A 24 -10.40 -7.16 -2.12
N LEU A 25 -9.56 -6.29 -1.54
CA LEU A 25 -8.61 -5.53 -2.33
C LEU A 25 -7.68 -6.46 -3.10
N ALA A 26 -7.16 -7.50 -2.45
CA ALA A 26 -6.29 -8.48 -3.11
C ALA A 26 -7.01 -9.10 -4.30
N ASN A 27 -8.25 -9.56 -4.10
CA ASN A 27 -9.01 -10.24 -5.15
C ASN A 27 -9.29 -9.33 -6.35
N ILE A 28 -9.71 -8.11 -6.13
CA ILE A 28 -10.01 -7.18 -7.24
C ILE A 28 -8.75 -6.67 -7.93
N SER A 29 -7.60 -6.80 -7.27
CA SER A 29 -6.32 -6.33 -7.80
C SER A 29 -5.52 -7.43 -8.50
N GLY A 30 -6.01 -8.67 -8.48
CA GLY A 30 -5.31 -9.80 -9.06
C GLY A 30 -4.06 -10.18 -8.29
N VAL A 31 -4.04 -9.92 -6.97
CA VAL A 31 -2.93 -10.21 -6.08
C VAL A 31 -3.42 -11.23 -5.05
N THR A 32 -2.55 -12.15 -4.65
CA THR A 32 -2.96 -13.12 -3.62
C THR A 32 -3.09 -12.44 -2.26
N PRO A 33 -4.05 -12.88 -1.43
CA PRO A 33 -4.18 -12.29 -0.08
C PRO A 33 -2.90 -12.38 0.73
N SER A 34 -2.12 -13.46 0.60
CA SER A 34 -0.86 -13.60 1.33
C SER A 34 0.13 -12.50 0.96
N THR A 35 0.13 -12.05 -0.31
CA THR A 35 0.99 -10.95 -0.74
C THR A 35 0.59 -9.65 -0.03
N VAL A 36 -0.70 -9.36 0.06
CA VAL A 36 -1.19 -8.16 0.74
C VAL A 36 -0.85 -8.23 2.23
N TYR A 37 -1.05 -9.36 2.87
CA TYR A 37 -0.70 -9.51 4.28
C TYR A 37 0.80 -9.38 4.52
N SER A 38 1.63 -9.84 3.58
CA SER A 38 3.08 -9.63 3.67
C SER A 38 3.42 -8.14 3.64
N MET A 39 2.69 -7.37 2.86
CA MET A 39 2.89 -5.90 2.80
C MET A 39 2.52 -5.23 4.12
N MET A 40 1.65 -5.85 4.91
CA MET A 40 1.25 -5.33 6.22
C MET A 40 2.20 -5.77 7.34
N ASP A 41 3.07 -6.73 7.08
CA ASP A 41 3.96 -7.31 8.10
C ASP A 41 5.10 -6.34 8.41
N ALA A 42 5.14 -5.84 9.66
CA ALA A 42 6.13 -4.87 10.10
C ALA A 42 7.57 -5.38 10.02
N ARG A 43 7.76 -6.70 9.95
CA ARG A 43 9.09 -7.29 9.83
C ARG A 43 9.65 -7.21 8.41
N ARG A 44 8.80 -6.98 7.44
CA ARG A 44 9.19 -6.86 6.03
C ARG A 44 9.52 -5.42 5.72
N ARG A 45 10.63 -5.21 5.02
CA ARG A 45 11.11 -3.85 4.70
C ARG A 45 10.86 -3.45 3.26
N ASP A 46 10.69 -4.41 2.39
CA ASP A 46 10.55 -4.16 0.96
C ASP A 46 9.11 -4.30 0.50
N VAL A 47 8.76 -3.50 -0.50
CA VAL A 47 7.46 -3.61 -1.17
C VAL A 47 7.69 -3.35 -2.66
N SER A 48 7.04 -4.16 -3.50
CA SER A 48 7.16 -4.03 -4.95
C SER A 48 6.30 -2.88 -5.46
N VAL A 49 6.90 -1.99 -6.25
CA VAL A 49 6.15 -0.91 -6.92
C VAL A 49 5.09 -1.52 -7.84
N ILE A 50 5.40 -2.64 -8.49
CA ILE A 50 4.43 -3.30 -9.37
C ILE A 50 3.22 -3.77 -8.57
N THR A 51 3.44 -4.34 -7.39
CA THR A 51 2.33 -4.75 -6.53
C THR A 51 1.50 -3.55 -6.09
N VAL A 52 2.15 -2.45 -5.72
CA VAL A 52 1.45 -1.21 -5.36
C VAL A 52 0.60 -0.74 -6.54
N LYS A 53 1.14 -0.80 -7.76
CA LYS A 53 0.39 -0.40 -8.95
C LYS A 53 -0.85 -1.27 -9.14
N LYS A 54 -0.74 -2.57 -8.94
CA LYS A 54 -1.89 -3.49 -9.04
C LYS A 54 -2.97 -3.13 -8.02
N LEU A 55 -2.57 -2.81 -6.80
CA LEU A 55 -3.52 -2.39 -5.76
C LEU A 55 -4.17 -1.05 -6.13
N CYS A 56 -3.41 -0.12 -6.69
CA CYS A 56 -3.96 1.14 -7.16
C CYS A 56 -4.99 0.91 -8.27
N ASP A 57 -4.71 -0.01 -9.19
CA ASP A 57 -5.66 -0.35 -10.24
C ASP A 57 -6.94 -0.93 -9.65
N GLY A 58 -6.83 -1.80 -8.65
CA GLY A 58 -7.99 -2.34 -7.95
C GLY A 58 -8.78 -1.27 -7.22
N LEU A 59 -8.11 -0.26 -6.68
CA LEU A 59 -8.72 0.87 -5.99
C LEU A 59 -9.23 1.94 -6.97
N GLN A 60 -8.89 1.82 -8.25
CA GLN A 60 -9.24 2.79 -9.29
C GLN A 60 -8.64 4.16 -9.03
N ILE A 61 -7.39 4.18 -8.60
CA ILE A 61 -6.62 5.41 -8.39
C ILE A 61 -5.29 5.31 -9.12
N SER A 62 -4.64 6.46 -9.34
CA SER A 62 -3.31 6.49 -9.94
C SER A 62 -2.24 6.28 -8.86
N LEU A 63 -1.02 5.94 -9.29
CA LEU A 63 0.13 5.89 -8.39
C LEU A 63 0.38 7.26 -7.76
N GLY A 64 0.23 8.32 -8.56
CA GLY A 64 0.41 9.68 -8.05
C GLY A 64 -0.56 9.99 -6.92
N GLU A 65 -1.81 9.61 -7.10
CA GLU A 65 -2.85 9.81 -6.09
C GLU A 65 -2.54 9.00 -4.82
N PHE A 66 -2.07 7.77 -4.98
CA PHE A 66 -1.70 6.92 -3.85
C PHE A 66 -0.62 7.57 -3.00
N PHE A 67 0.42 8.11 -3.62
CA PHE A 67 1.58 8.66 -2.93
C PHE A 67 1.44 10.15 -2.56
N SER A 68 0.37 10.81 -2.99
CA SER A 68 0.15 12.22 -2.71
C SER A 68 -0.54 12.42 -1.36
N CYS A 69 0.21 12.24 -0.29
CA CYS A 69 -0.32 12.46 1.06
C CYS A 69 0.83 12.70 2.04
N ASP A 70 0.47 13.24 3.20
CA ASP A 70 1.45 13.62 4.24
C ASP A 70 2.27 12.43 4.75
N LEU A 71 1.71 11.22 4.70
CA LEU A 71 2.43 10.02 5.11
C LEU A 71 3.77 9.89 4.40
N PHE A 72 3.82 10.24 3.11
CA PHE A 72 5.03 10.09 2.30
C PHE A 72 5.89 11.35 2.33
N ASP A 73 5.28 12.52 2.47
CA ASP A 73 5.98 13.79 2.44
C ASP A 73 6.88 14.00 3.66
N SER A 74 6.54 13.38 4.79
CA SER A 74 7.26 13.58 6.04
C SER A 74 8.22 12.44 6.39
N LEU A 75 8.48 11.54 5.44
CA LEU A 75 9.38 10.41 5.68
C LEU A 75 10.84 10.84 5.79
N GLU A 76 11.59 10.12 6.62
CA GLU A 76 13.03 10.30 6.73
C GLU A 76 13.72 9.69 5.52
N GLN A 77 14.97 10.10 5.28
CA GLN A 77 15.76 9.53 4.21
C GLN A 77 16.05 8.06 4.47
N GLU A 78 16.01 7.26 3.41
CA GLU A 78 16.38 5.84 3.47
C GLU A 78 17.86 5.63 3.14
N ILE A 79 18.54 6.67 2.67
CA ILE A 79 19.98 6.63 2.34
C ILE A 79 20.76 6.72 3.65
N GLU A 80 21.74 5.84 3.82
CA GLU A 80 22.62 5.82 4.98
C GLU A 80 24.00 6.33 4.63
#